data_fb2e69cc5c279eb01840e7d31d3c4690
#
_entry.id   fb2e69cc5c279eb01840e7d31d3c4690
#
_cell.length_a   1.000
_cell.length_b   1.000
_cell.length_c   1.000
_cell.angle_alpha   90.00
_cell.angle_beta   90.00
_cell.angle_gamma   90.00
#
_symmetry.space_group_name_H-M   'P 1'
#
loop_
_entity.id
_entity.type
_entity.pdbx_description
1 polymer ?
#
loop_
_entity_poly.entity_id
_entity_poly.type
_entity_poly.pdbx_seq_one_letter_code
_entity_poly.pdbx_strand_id
1 'polypeptide(L)'
;MIENPFEFGRAVEDEYFIDRINDAKRLEANLPHGINTIISSPRRWGKTSLVKKVISQSKRKDVKFIFIDVFSCKSDYEFCKMLATETIRQTSSRWDEWVQMAKTFLSNITPKFSFGTDPMNDFSLSFAWNPKDNPEREILQLPEKIAEKKGIKIVVCFDEFQQIADFKDSLTFQKKLRTVWQHQKLTTYCMFGSKKHLMTKLFHTTECPFYKFGDIMFLDKIPETEWIPFICEKFKNTGKHIEEKQALKICQVSENLSSLVQHLAWLTWYKASPEVTDQMIDQAIDELLDQNRLFYQRDMETMTIYQKNFLIAVANGINTGLSRREVLNEYRLENSANVQSIKKALIAKDFIDVDGDTVSFNDPFFKLWIRRNIAQL
;
A
#
# COMPACT_ATOMS: atom_id res chain seq x y z
N MET A 1 16.74 -27.48 8.01
CA MET A 1 16.13 -26.36 8.78
C MET A 1 14.68 -26.29 8.36
N ILE A 2 13.75 -26.19 9.31
CA ILE A 2 12.33 -26.00 9.00
C ILE A 2 12.19 -24.56 8.48
N GLU A 3 11.71 -24.40 7.25
CA GLU A 3 11.53 -23.10 6.60
C GLU A 3 10.38 -22.36 7.27
N ASN A 4 10.51 -21.04 7.42
CA ASN A 4 9.49 -20.19 8.04
C ASN A 4 8.19 -20.24 7.17
N PRO A 5 7.06 -20.73 7.71
CA PRO A 5 5.83 -20.89 6.92
C PRO A 5 5.03 -19.61 6.70
N PHE A 6 5.41 -18.48 7.33
CA PHE A 6 4.71 -17.21 7.27
C PHE A 6 5.64 -16.07 6.89
N GLU A 7 5.15 -15.11 6.11
CA GLU A 7 5.92 -13.97 5.64
C GLU A 7 5.22 -12.65 5.99
N PHE A 8 5.96 -11.74 6.64
CA PHE A 8 5.48 -10.41 7.04
C PHE A 8 6.59 -9.38 6.95
N GLY A 9 6.23 -8.09 7.00
CA GLY A 9 7.20 -6.98 6.90
C GLY A 9 7.64 -6.62 5.48
N ARG A 10 7.33 -7.46 4.49
CA ARG A 10 7.57 -7.23 3.06
C ARG A 10 6.38 -7.69 2.22
N ALA A 11 6.41 -7.41 0.92
CA ALA A 11 5.41 -7.95 0.00
C ALA A 11 5.59 -9.46 -0.12
N VAL A 12 4.52 -10.22 0.14
CA VAL A 12 4.54 -11.68 0.06
C VAL A 12 4.47 -12.16 -1.38
N GLU A 13 5.14 -13.27 -1.66
CA GLU A 13 5.22 -13.88 -2.98
C GLU A 13 4.70 -15.33 -2.93
N ASP A 14 4.19 -15.80 -4.06
CA ASP A 14 3.75 -17.16 -4.36
C ASP A 14 3.06 -17.94 -3.21
N GLU A 15 3.75 -18.80 -2.51
CA GLU A 15 3.20 -19.71 -1.51
C GLU A 15 2.73 -19.03 -0.21
N TYR A 16 3.19 -17.82 0.04
CA TYR A 16 2.74 -17.01 1.18
C TYR A 16 1.56 -16.11 0.85
N PHE A 17 1.17 -16.09 -0.44
CA PHE A 17 0.04 -15.30 -0.91
C PHE A 17 -1.25 -16.10 -0.76
N ILE A 18 -2.21 -15.49 -0.09
CA ILE A 18 -3.50 -16.09 0.17
C ILE A 18 -4.61 -15.31 -0.53
N ASP A 19 -5.59 -16.04 -1.07
CA ASP A 19 -6.82 -15.52 -1.67
C ASP A 19 -6.58 -14.46 -2.75
N ARG A 20 -7.49 -13.52 -2.92
CA ARG A 20 -7.46 -12.45 -3.93
C ARG A 20 -7.64 -12.93 -5.37
N ILE A 21 -8.19 -14.14 -5.55
CA ILE A 21 -8.36 -14.73 -6.89
C ILE A 21 -9.19 -13.80 -7.80
N ASN A 22 -10.27 -13.23 -7.28
CA ASN A 22 -11.14 -12.36 -8.05
C ASN A 22 -10.49 -11.00 -8.32
N ASP A 23 -9.76 -10.45 -7.34
CA ASP A 23 -9.00 -9.21 -7.51
C ASP A 23 -7.89 -9.38 -8.55
N ALA A 24 -7.15 -10.49 -8.48
CA ALA A 24 -6.11 -10.82 -9.46
C ALA A 24 -6.67 -10.98 -10.87
N LYS A 25 -7.76 -11.75 -11.04
CA LYS A 25 -8.46 -11.90 -12.34
C LYS A 25 -8.92 -10.56 -12.91
N ARG A 26 -9.42 -9.65 -12.07
CA ARG A 26 -9.84 -8.31 -12.52
C ARG A 26 -8.65 -7.49 -13.00
N LEU A 27 -7.52 -7.52 -12.29
CA LEU A 27 -6.29 -6.86 -12.74
C LEU A 27 -5.76 -7.47 -14.04
N GLU A 28 -5.75 -8.79 -14.17
CA GLU A 28 -5.37 -9.50 -15.41
C GLU A 28 -6.28 -9.18 -16.59
N ALA A 29 -7.57 -8.93 -16.33
CA ALA A 29 -8.52 -8.50 -17.36
C ALA A 29 -8.32 -7.02 -17.74
N ASN A 30 -7.99 -6.15 -16.78
CA ASN A 30 -7.91 -4.71 -17.01
C ASN A 30 -6.57 -4.29 -17.64
N LEU A 31 -5.47 -4.62 -16.97
CA LEU A 31 -4.17 -4.01 -17.24
C LEU A 31 -3.66 -4.28 -18.67
N PRO A 32 -3.66 -5.51 -19.20
CA PRO A 32 -3.22 -5.79 -20.56
C PRO A 32 -4.17 -5.26 -21.65
N HIS A 33 -5.37 -4.82 -21.27
CA HIS A 33 -6.42 -4.38 -22.22
C HIS A 33 -6.61 -2.85 -22.25
N GLY A 34 -5.70 -2.10 -21.60
CA GLY A 34 -5.72 -0.64 -21.67
C GLY A 34 -6.65 0.02 -20.63
N ILE A 35 -7.11 -0.72 -19.62
CA ILE A 35 -7.97 -0.18 -18.58
C ILE A 35 -7.10 0.24 -17.40
N ASN A 36 -6.91 1.55 -17.23
CA ASN A 36 -6.24 2.09 -16.05
C ASN A 36 -6.96 1.62 -14.79
N THR A 37 -6.21 1.22 -13.78
CA THR A 37 -6.79 0.67 -12.57
C THR A 37 -6.23 1.36 -11.34
N ILE A 38 -7.10 1.75 -10.43
CA ILE A 38 -6.78 2.37 -9.16
C ILE A 38 -7.14 1.39 -8.04
N ILE A 39 -6.15 1.00 -7.21
CA ILE A 39 -6.42 0.14 -6.08
C ILE A 39 -6.36 0.98 -4.80
N SER A 40 -7.49 1.07 -4.12
CA SER A 40 -7.63 1.83 -2.89
C SER A 40 -7.95 0.90 -1.71
N SER A 41 -7.09 0.85 -0.73
CA SER A 41 -7.34 0.20 0.56
C SER A 41 -6.32 0.65 1.61
N PRO A 42 -6.60 0.52 2.90
CA PRO A 42 -5.65 0.85 3.96
C PRO A 42 -4.33 0.08 3.88
N ARG A 43 -3.37 0.44 4.71
CA ARG A 43 -2.10 -0.29 4.87
C ARG A 43 -2.33 -1.74 5.29
N ARG A 44 -1.36 -2.63 4.97
CA ARG A 44 -1.33 -4.04 5.42
C ARG A 44 -2.43 -4.93 4.81
N TRP A 45 -3.15 -4.46 3.78
CA TRP A 45 -4.20 -5.23 3.08
C TRP A 45 -3.70 -6.02 1.86
N GLY A 46 -2.40 -6.00 1.57
CA GLY A 46 -1.78 -6.83 0.53
C GLY A 46 -1.83 -6.28 -0.89
N LYS A 47 -2.03 -4.95 -1.10
CA LYS A 47 -2.03 -4.32 -2.44
C LYS A 47 -0.78 -4.63 -3.26
N THR A 48 0.39 -4.34 -2.70
CA THR A 48 1.69 -4.53 -3.36
C THR A 48 1.92 -6.00 -3.71
N SER A 49 1.56 -6.92 -2.80
CA SER A 49 1.64 -8.36 -3.04
C SER A 49 0.72 -8.81 -4.18
N LEU A 50 -0.53 -8.29 -4.22
CA LEU A 50 -1.48 -8.59 -5.29
C LEU A 50 -0.94 -8.15 -6.66
N VAL A 51 -0.46 -6.90 -6.77
CA VAL A 51 0.08 -6.38 -8.05
C VAL A 51 1.32 -7.17 -8.47
N LYS A 52 2.26 -7.42 -7.55
CA LYS A 52 3.47 -8.22 -7.85
C LYS A 52 3.11 -9.64 -8.29
N LYS A 53 2.12 -10.28 -7.66
CA LYS A 53 1.65 -11.61 -8.08
C LYS A 53 1.09 -11.60 -9.50
N VAL A 54 0.26 -10.63 -9.84
CA VAL A 54 -0.26 -10.51 -11.22
C VAL A 54 0.87 -10.30 -12.23
N ILE A 55 1.87 -9.49 -11.87
CA ILE A 55 3.06 -9.29 -12.71
C ILE A 55 3.84 -10.59 -12.91
N SER A 56 4.16 -11.32 -11.83
CA SER A 56 4.96 -12.56 -11.88
C SER A 56 4.25 -13.68 -12.61
N GLN A 57 2.93 -13.77 -12.50
CA GLN A 57 2.12 -14.82 -13.14
C GLN A 57 1.71 -14.50 -14.58
N SER A 58 1.96 -13.28 -15.04
CA SER A 58 1.62 -12.90 -16.41
C SER A 58 2.45 -13.66 -17.43
N LYS A 59 1.78 -14.50 -18.25
CA LYS A 59 2.39 -15.26 -19.35
C LYS A 59 2.44 -14.47 -20.67
N ARG A 60 1.98 -13.22 -20.69
CA ARG A 60 1.86 -12.39 -21.88
C ARG A 60 3.22 -11.82 -22.29
N LYS A 61 3.74 -12.28 -23.41
CA LYS A 61 5.01 -11.81 -23.99
C LYS A 61 4.88 -10.45 -24.68
N ASP A 62 3.68 -10.07 -25.07
CA ASP A 62 3.34 -8.80 -25.71
C ASP A 62 3.10 -7.66 -24.70
N VAL A 63 3.15 -7.93 -23.40
CA VAL A 63 2.95 -6.96 -22.34
C VAL A 63 4.20 -6.89 -21.45
N LYS A 64 4.70 -5.69 -21.23
CA LYS A 64 5.79 -5.42 -20.30
C LYS A 64 5.27 -4.66 -19.10
N PHE A 65 5.48 -5.20 -17.91
CA PHE A 65 5.17 -4.54 -16.66
C PHE A 65 6.38 -3.75 -16.16
N ILE A 66 6.12 -2.55 -15.67
CA ILE A 66 7.11 -1.65 -15.03
C ILE A 66 6.57 -1.35 -13.64
N PHE A 67 7.32 -1.71 -12.61
CA PHE A 67 6.97 -1.43 -11.22
C PHE A 67 7.81 -0.27 -10.68
N ILE A 68 7.13 0.73 -10.12
CA ILE A 68 7.75 1.95 -9.60
C ILE A 68 7.17 2.25 -8.22
N ASP A 69 8.03 2.31 -7.20
CA ASP A 69 7.66 2.81 -5.88
C ASP A 69 8.00 4.30 -5.80
N VAL A 70 6.97 5.15 -5.70
CA VAL A 70 7.13 6.61 -5.68
C VAL A 70 7.22 7.17 -4.25
N PHE A 71 7.34 6.33 -3.24
CA PHE A 71 7.39 6.73 -1.83
C PHE A 71 8.49 7.77 -1.54
N SER A 72 9.66 7.62 -2.15
CA SER A 72 10.81 8.52 -1.95
C SER A 72 10.74 9.82 -2.75
N CYS A 73 9.82 9.93 -3.72
CA CYS A 73 9.72 11.11 -4.57
C CYS A 73 9.18 12.32 -3.79
N LYS A 74 9.89 13.43 -3.84
CA LYS A 74 9.53 14.70 -3.19
C LYS A 74 9.10 15.80 -4.17
N SER A 75 9.27 15.55 -5.47
CA SER A 75 8.99 16.53 -6.54
C SER A 75 8.60 15.85 -7.84
N ASP A 76 8.02 16.64 -8.76
CA ASP A 76 7.75 16.26 -10.14
C ASP A 76 9.02 15.85 -10.89
N TYR A 77 10.15 16.52 -10.62
CA TYR A 77 11.44 16.14 -11.18
C TYR A 77 11.87 14.73 -10.77
N GLU A 78 11.81 14.41 -9.47
CA GLU A 78 12.18 13.08 -8.96
C GLU A 78 11.25 11.99 -9.48
N PHE A 79 9.95 12.26 -9.57
CA PHE A 79 8.97 11.37 -10.18
C PHE A 79 9.31 11.11 -11.66
N CYS A 80 9.54 12.17 -12.45
CA CYS A 80 9.90 12.04 -13.86
C CYS A 80 11.23 11.31 -14.04
N LYS A 81 12.23 11.60 -13.21
CA LYS A 81 13.52 10.90 -13.22
C LYS A 81 13.33 9.41 -12.97
N MET A 82 12.52 9.04 -11.97
CA MET A 82 12.24 7.65 -11.64
C MET A 82 11.47 6.96 -12.76
N LEU A 83 10.42 7.58 -13.28
CA LEU A 83 9.64 7.06 -14.41
C LEU A 83 10.54 6.77 -15.62
N ALA A 84 11.39 7.73 -16.03
CA ALA A 84 12.30 7.55 -17.15
C ALA A 84 13.30 6.42 -16.90
N THR A 85 13.93 6.41 -15.72
CA THR A 85 14.92 5.40 -15.33
C THR A 85 14.33 4.00 -15.38
N GLU A 86 13.19 3.80 -14.68
CA GLU A 86 12.56 2.49 -14.58
C GLU A 86 11.96 2.03 -15.90
N THR A 87 11.38 2.94 -16.69
CA THR A 87 10.86 2.60 -18.01
C THR A 87 11.96 2.06 -18.92
N ILE A 88 13.10 2.74 -18.98
CA ILE A 88 14.24 2.31 -19.80
C ILE A 88 14.82 1.01 -19.27
N ARG A 89 15.07 0.91 -17.95
CA ARG A 89 15.69 -0.25 -17.31
C ARG A 89 14.84 -1.50 -17.48
N GLN A 90 13.54 -1.43 -17.22
CA GLN A 90 12.66 -2.60 -17.25
C GLN A 90 12.17 -2.99 -18.64
N THR A 91 12.34 -2.14 -19.66
CA THR A 91 11.97 -2.48 -21.04
C THR A 91 13.13 -3.02 -21.88
N SER A 92 14.35 -3.01 -21.38
CA SER A 92 15.52 -3.58 -22.03
C SER A 92 16.43 -4.28 -21.03
N SER A 93 17.13 -5.31 -21.47
CA SER A 93 18.05 -6.09 -20.64
C SER A 93 19.53 -5.69 -20.78
N ARG A 94 19.86 -4.76 -21.69
CA ARG A 94 21.24 -4.39 -22.02
C ARG A 94 21.46 -2.91 -21.76
N TRP A 95 22.58 -2.59 -21.11
CA TRP A 95 22.91 -1.21 -20.72
C TRP A 95 23.19 -0.29 -21.92
N ASP A 96 23.77 -0.81 -23.01
CA ASP A 96 24.00 -0.07 -24.25
C ASP A 96 22.67 0.35 -24.92
N GLU A 97 21.65 -0.51 -24.86
CA GLU A 97 20.30 -0.18 -25.30
C GLU A 97 19.68 0.93 -24.43
N TRP A 98 19.95 0.96 -23.13
CA TRP A 98 19.43 2.00 -22.23
C TRP A 98 19.91 3.38 -22.64
N VAL A 99 21.23 3.52 -22.89
CA VAL A 99 21.83 4.77 -23.36
C VAL A 99 21.26 5.18 -24.71
N GLN A 100 21.11 4.22 -25.63
CA GLN A 100 20.56 4.48 -26.96
C GLN A 100 19.08 4.90 -26.88
N MET A 101 18.28 4.24 -26.07
CA MET A 101 16.88 4.57 -25.88
C MET A 101 16.71 5.97 -25.27
N ALA A 102 17.46 6.29 -24.22
CA ALA A 102 17.42 7.61 -23.63
C ALA A 102 17.80 8.71 -24.64
N LYS A 103 18.86 8.54 -25.42
CA LYS A 103 19.26 9.49 -26.48
C LYS A 103 18.20 9.62 -27.59
N THR A 104 17.53 8.52 -27.93
CA THR A 104 16.54 8.51 -29.00
C THR A 104 15.23 9.17 -28.59
N PHE A 105 14.74 8.86 -27.37
CA PHE A 105 13.41 9.25 -26.94
C PHE A 105 13.37 10.53 -26.11
N LEU A 106 14.52 10.94 -25.56
CA LEU A 106 14.70 12.15 -24.75
C LEU A 106 15.61 13.15 -25.46
N SER A 107 15.40 13.33 -26.77
CA SER A 107 16.29 14.13 -27.63
C SER A 107 16.29 15.62 -27.31
N ASN A 108 15.18 16.16 -26.79
CA ASN A 108 15.07 17.56 -26.38
C ASN A 108 15.59 17.79 -24.95
N ILE A 109 15.96 16.73 -24.25
CA ILE A 109 16.49 16.76 -22.89
C ILE A 109 17.85 16.11 -22.95
N THR A 110 18.91 16.78 -22.49
CA THR A 110 20.25 16.18 -22.47
C THR A 110 20.34 15.17 -21.32
N PRO A 111 20.22 13.85 -21.58
CA PRO A 111 20.30 12.86 -20.52
C PRO A 111 21.74 12.72 -20.05
N LYS A 112 21.92 12.70 -18.72
CA LYS A 112 23.17 12.35 -18.05
C LYS A 112 23.00 10.99 -17.43
N PHE A 113 23.94 10.09 -17.69
CA PHE A 113 23.93 8.72 -17.20
C PHE A 113 24.86 8.59 -16.02
N SER A 114 24.42 7.88 -15.00
CA SER A 114 25.25 7.51 -13.86
C SER A 114 25.17 5.99 -13.70
N PHE A 115 26.33 5.37 -13.59
CA PHE A 115 26.50 3.93 -13.40
C PHE A 115 27.31 3.76 -12.11
N GLY A 116 26.80 2.95 -11.18
CA GLY A 116 27.55 2.55 -9.99
C GLY A 116 28.47 1.36 -10.27
N THR A 117 28.89 0.69 -9.21
CA THR A 117 29.73 -0.51 -9.29
C THR A 117 29.06 -1.69 -9.97
N ASP A 118 27.74 -1.78 -9.89
CA ASP A 118 26.90 -2.70 -10.67
C ASP A 118 26.01 -1.92 -11.64
N PRO A 119 26.40 -1.81 -12.95
CA PRO A 119 25.64 -1.05 -13.93
C PRO A 119 24.19 -1.50 -14.10
N MET A 120 23.87 -2.75 -13.81
CA MET A 120 22.50 -3.28 -13.94
C MET A 120 21.59 -2.83 -12.78
N ASN A 121 22.14 -2.66 -11.60
CA ASN A 121 21.37 -2.26 -10.41
C ASN A 121 21.51 -0.76 -10.10
N ASP A 122 22.65 -0.16 -10.43
CA ASP A 122 22.99 1.21 -10.06
C ASP A 122 22.80 2.23 -11.21
N PHE A 123 22.07 1.83 -12.26
CA PHE A 123 21.76 2.75 -13.36
C PHE A 123 20.80 3.86 -12.87
N SER A 124 21.20 5.11 -13.09
CA SER A 124 20.30 6.24 -12.93
C SER A 124 20.42 7.24 -14.06
N LEU A 125 19.29 7.79 -14.43
CA LEU A 125 19.17 8.84 -15.43
C LEU A 125 18.94 10.17 -14.72
N SER A 126 19.65 11.21 -15.13
CA SER A 126 19.37 12.58 -14.73
C SER A 126 19.37 13.48 -15.97
N PHE A 127 18.74 14.63 -15.88
CA PHE A 127 18.66 15.57 -17.01
C PHE A 127 18.69 17.00 -16.51
N ALA A 128 19.13 17.91 -17.40
CA ALA A 128 19.00 19.33 -17.13
C ALA A 128 17.49 19.69 -17.12
N TRP A 129 17.01 20.17 -15.99
CA TRP A 129 15.64 20.56 -15.81
C TRP A 129 15.46 22.05 -16.14
N ASN A 130 15.02 22.35 -17.35
CA ASN A 130 14.64 23.69 -17.73
C ASN A 130 13.11 23.74 -17.93
N PRO A 131 12.35 24.39 -17.06
CA PRO A 131 10.89 24.43 -17.16
C PRO A 131 10.34 25.00 -18.47
N LYS A 132 11.15 25.82 -19.18
CA LYS A 132 10.73 26.40 -20.47
C LYS A 132 10.63 25.38 -21.60
N ASP A 133 11.37 24.26 -21.49
CA ASP A 133 11.42 23.24 -22.54
C ASP A 133 10.39 22.13 -22.35
N ASN A 134 9.52 22.24 -21.33
CA ASN A 134 8.50 21.23 -20.97
C ASN A 134 9.06 19.79 -20.90
N PRO A 135 10.19 19.55 -20.20
CA PRO A 135 10.85 18.26 -20.18
C PRO A 135 9.94 17.14 -19.62
N GLU A 136 9.01 17.49 -18.72
CA GLU A 136 8.07 16.54 -18.14
C GLU A 136 7.22 15.85 -19.20
N ARG A 137 6.72 16.60 -20.20
CA ARG A 137 5.84 16.04 -21.24
C ARG A 137 6.54 14.94 -22.03
N GLU A 138 7.82 15.15 -22.36
CA GLU A 138 8.61 14.16 -23.10
C GLU A 138 8.82 12.89 -22.30
N ILE A 139 9.13 13.04 -21.01
CA ILE A 139 9.32 11.93 -20.09
C ILE A 139 8.01 11.17 -19.86
N LEU A 140 6.91 11.88 -19.66
CA LEU A 140 5.59 11.27 -19.46
C LEU A 140 5.08 10.51 -20.70
N GLN A 141 5.59 10.83 -21.89
CA GLN A 141 5.31 10.11 -23.14
C GLN A 141 6.26 8.93 -23.37
N LEU A 142 7.34 8.80 -22.59
CA LEU A 142 8.38 7.80 -22.82
C LEU A 142 7.86 6.35 -22.86
N PRO A 143 7.00 5.91 -21.93
CA PRO A 143 6.45 4.55 -21.98
C PRO A 143 5.72 4.27 -23.31
N GLU A 144 4.87 5.19 -23.76
CA GLU A 144 4.12 5.06 -25.02
C GLU A 144 5.04 4.98 -26.24
N LYS A 145 6.02 5.88 -26.34
CA LYS A 145 7.01 5.88 -27.45
C LYS A 145 7.82 4.59 -27.51
N ILE A 146 8.19 4.03 -26.36
CA ILE A 146 8.89 2.74 -26.31
C ILE A 146 7.95 1.60 -26.71
N ALA A 147 6.71 1.62 -26.22
CA ALA A 147 5.69 0.64 -26.58
C ALA A 147 5.45 0.60 -28.10
N GLU A 148 5.28 1.75 -28.71
CA GLU A 148 5.13 1.90 -30.18
C GLU A 148 6.35 1.35 -30.94
N LYS A 149 7.57 1.75 -30.53
CA LYS A 149 8.81 1.31 -31.21
C LYS A 149 9.02 -0.20 -31.12
N LYS A 150 8.68 -0.78 -29.97
CA LYS A 150 8.89 -2.23 -29.71
C LYS A 150 7.71 -3.10 -30.13
N GLY A 151 6.57 -2.51 -30.51
CA GLY A 151 5.35 -3.25 -30.86
C GLY A 151 4.77 -4.03 -29.67
N ILE A 152 4.88 -3.50 -28.45
CA ILE A 152 4.41 -4.13 -27.21
C ILE A 152 3.44 -3.21 -26.49
N LYS A 153 2.76 -3.74 -25.48
CA LYS A 153 2.03 -2.94 -24.49
C LYS A 153 2.88 -2.77 -23.24
N ILE A 154 2.74 -1.64 -22.58
CA ILE A 154 3.42 -1.34 -21.32
C ILE A 154 2.36 -1.09 -20.24
N VAL A 155 2.53 -1.74 -19.09
CA VAL A 155 1.74 -1.49 -17.88
C VAL A 155 2.66 -0.89 -16.83
N VAL A 156 2.41 0.36 -16.44
CA VAL A 156 3.18 1.03 -15.38
C VAL A 156 2.41 0.95 -14.08
N CYS A 157 3.00 0.26 -13.09
CA CYS A 157 2.43 0.07 -11.76
C CYS A 157 3.13 1.00 -10.78
N PHE A 158 2.40 1.98 -10.23
CA PHE A 158 2.89 2.90 -9.23
C PHE A 158 2.43 2.50 -7.83
N ASP A 159 3.38 2.12 -6.97
CA ASP A 159 3.14 1.99 -5.53
C ASP A 159 3.28 3.33 -4.83
N GLU A 160 2.53 3.54 -3.76
CA GLU A 160 2.47 4.77 -2.96
C GLU A 160 2.15 6.03 -3.79
N PHE A 161 1.31 5.87 -4.83
CA PHE A 161 0.99 6.95 -5.80
C PHE A 161 0.47 8.22 -5.15
N GLN A 162 -0.19 8.13 -3.98
CA GLN A 162 -0.66 9.32 -3.26
C GLN A 162 0.46 10.29 -2.86
N GLN A 163 1.73 9.87 -2.94
CA GLN A 163 2.88 10.75 -2.66
C GLN A 163 2.89 12.00 -3.55
N ILE A 164 2.35 11.92 -4.76
CA ILE A 164 2.25 13.09 -5.65
C ILE A 164 1.37 14.22 -5.07
N ALA A 165 0.50 13.92 -4.10
CA ALA A 165 -0.33 14.93 -3.45
C ALA A 165 0.48 15.86 -2.53
N ASP A 166 1.66 15.43 -2.09
CA ASP A 166 2.56 16.18 -1.22
C ASP A 166 3.56 17.06 -2.00
N PHE A 167 3.55 17.02 -3.35
CA PHE A 167 4.43 17.87 -4.17
C PHE A 167 4.01 19.34 -4.09
N LYS A 168 4.98 20.25 -4.17
CA LYS A 168 4.75 21.70 -4.05
C LYS A 168 3.66 22.23 -4.99
N ASP A 169 3.67 21.80 -6.27
CA ASP A 169 2.70 22.16 -7.29
C ASP A 169 1.85 20.96 -7.73
N SER A 170 1.41 20.17 -6.75
CA SER A 170 0.71 18.90 -6.92
C SER A 170 -0.42 18.97 -7.97
N LEU A 171 -1.32 19.94 -7.87
CA LEU A 171 -2.46 20.05 -8.78
C LEU A 171 -2.02 20.28 -10.24
N THR A 172 -1.03 21.13 -10.45
CA THR A 172 -0.46 21.40 -11.78
C THR A 172 0.18 20.15 -12.35
N PHE A 173 0.93 19.43 -11.53
CA PHE A 173 1.56 18.17 -11.93
C PHE A 173 0.51 17.09 -12.28
N GLN A 174 -0.53 16.93 -11.47
CA GLN A 174 -1.64 16.01 -11.76
C GLN A 174 -2.32 16.32 -13.09
N LYS A 175 -2.53 17.62 -13.41
CA LYS A 175 -3.08 18.05 -14.72
C LYS A 175 -2.16 17.67 -15.87
N LYS A 176 -0.82 17.82 -15.71
CA LYS A 176 0.16 17.39 -16.71
C LYS A 176 0.10 15.88 -16.93
N LEU A 177 0.11 15.07 -15.86
CA LEU A 177 -0.05 13.62 -15.94
C LEU A 177 -1.33 13.24 -16.70
N ARG A 178 -2.47 13.78 -16.29
CA ARG A 178 -3.76 13.49 -16.91
C ARG A 178 -3.77 13.85 -18.39
N THR A 179 -3.26 15.03 -18.76
CA THR A 179 -3.23 15.51 -20.14
C THR A 179 -2.43 14.60 -21.05
N VAL A 180 -1.34 14.02 -20.56
CA VAL A 180 -0.49 13.11 -21.35
C VAL A 180 -1.09 11.70 -21.38
N TRP A 181 -1.39 11.15 -20.22
CA TRP A 181 -1.76 9.73 -20.08
C TRP A 181 -3.10 9.35 -20.69
N GLN A 182 -4.08 10.27 -20.70
CA GLN A 182 -5.39 10.00 -21.29
C GLN A 182 -5.38 9.73 -22.80
N HIS A 183 -4.30 10.08 -23.48
CA HIS A 183 -4.15 9.90 -24.94
C HIS A 183 -3.30 8.68 -25.31
N GLN A 184 -2.73 7.99 -24.34
CA GLN A 184 -1.90 6.81 -24.57
C GLN A 184 -2.80 5.59 -24.84
N LYS A 185 -2.40 4.77 -25.80
CA LYS A 185 -3.16 3.60 -26.26
C LYS A 185 -2.46 2.27 -25.95
N LEU A 186 -1.15 2.31 -25.87
CA LEU A 186 -0.30 1.13 -25.61
C LEU A 186 0.22 1.11 -24.18
N THR A 187 0.05 2.21 -23.43
CA THR A 187 0.46 2.29 -22.03
C THR A 187 -0.77 2.32 -21.12
N THR A 188 -0.76 1.48 -20.11
CA THR A 188 -1.81 1.38 -19.07
C THR A 188 -1.20 1.65 -17.70
N TYR A 189 -1.97 2.24 -16.82
CA TYR A 189 -1.53 2.62 -15.48
C TYR A 189 -2.28 1.85 -14.39
N CYS A 190 -1.51 1.26 -13.46
CA CYS A 190 -2.01 0.71 -12.22
C CYS A 190 -1.49 1.57 -11.06
N MET A 191 -2.37 2.29 -10.39
CA MET A 191 -2.00 3.22 -9.33
C MET A 191 -2.57 2.74 -8.00
N PHE A 192 -1.73 2.60 -7.00
CA PHE A 192 -2.16 2.17 -5.68
C PHE A 192 -1.35 2.85 -4.58
N GLY A 193 -1.90 2.85 -3.38
CA GLY A 193 -1.24 3.47 -2.25
C GLY A 193 -1.92 3.16 -0.93
N SER A 194 -1.21 3.43 0.14
CA SER A 194 -1.60 3.01 1.49
C SER A 194 -2.48 4.02 2.23
N LYS A 195 -2.46 5.31 1.85
CA LYS A 195 -3.25 6.37 2.49
C LYS A 195 -4.59 6.53 1.76
N LYS A 196 -5.60 5.73 2.17
CA LYS A 196 -6.94 5.69 1.57
C LYS A 196 -7.54 7.09 1.38
N HIS A 197 -7.45 7.98 2.37
CA HIS A 197 -8.01 9.32 2.29
C HIS A 197 -7.36 10.18 1.19
N LEU A 198 -6.04 10.05 0.95
CA LEU A 198 -5.35 10.75 -0.13
C LEU A 198 -5.68 10.14 -1.49
N MET A 199 -5.74 8.81 -1.60
CA MET A 199 -6.20 8.14 -2.81
C MET A 199 -7.64 8.55 -3.17
N THR A 200 -8.54 8.58 -2.19
CA THR A 200 -9.90 9.08 -2.38
C THR A 200 -9.90 10.52 -2.88
N LYS A 201 -9.10 11.40 -2.28
CA LYS A 201 -8.99 12.79 -2.73
C LYS A 201 -8.50 12.90 -4.17
N LEU A 202 -7.53 12.09 -4.59
CA LEU A 202 -6.98 12.13 -5.96
C LEU A 202 -7.95 11.64 -7.02
N PHE A 203 -8.74 10.59 -6.72
CA PHE A 203 -9.50 9.86 -7.75
C PHE A 203 -11.02 9.99 -7.66
N HIS A 204 -11.57 10.35 -6.50
CA HIS A 204 -13.03 10.40 -6.27
C HIS A 204 -13.61 11.81 -6.21
N THR A 205 -12.77 12.85 -6.14
CA THR A 205 -13.22 14.23 -6.08
C THR A 205 -13.40 14.77 -7.50
N THR A 206 -14.58 15.31 -7.81
CA THR A 206 -14.93 15.81 -9.15
C THR A 206 -14.02 16.92 -9.67
N GLU A 207 -13.40 17.66 -8.76
CA GLU A 207 -12.48 18.77 -9.05
C GLU A 207 -11.06 18.29 -9.36
N CYS A 208 -10.75 17.02 -9.07
CA CYS A 208 -9.40 16.48 -9.25
C CYS A 208 -9.17 15.97 -10.67
N PRO A 209 -7.95 16.17 -11.22
CA PRO A 209 -7.62 15.77 -12.58
C PRO A 209 -7.86 14.28 -12.88
N PHE A 210 -7.68 13.41 -11.89
CA PHE A 210 -7.84 11.96 -12.06
C PHE A 210 -9.26 11.44 -11.83
N TYR A 211 -10.24 12.32 -11.65
CA TYR A 211 -11.64 11.90 -11.55
C TYR A 211 -12.04 11.04 -12.76
N LYS A 212 -12.58 9.85 -12.49
CA LYS A 212 -12.94 8.85 -13.53
C LYS A 212 -11.81 8.50 -14.50
N PHE A 213 -10.57 8.42 -14.02
CA PHE A 213 -9.43 8.09 -14.87
C PHE A 213 -9.34 6.60 -15.23
N GLY A 214 -9.95 5.73 -14.46
CA GLY A 214 -9.89 4.28 -14.66
C GLY A 214 -10.88 3.53 -13.79
N ASP A 215 -10.72 2.22 -13.76
CA ASP A 215 -11.48 1.32 -12.92
C ASP A 215 -10.96 1.40 -11.47
N ILE A 216 -11.87 1.59 -10.52
CA ILE A 216 -11.52 1.71 -9.11
C ILE A 216 -11.84 0.40 -8.40
N MET A 217 -10.80 -0.19 -7.82
CA MET A 217 -10.89 -1.41 -7.01
C MET A 217 -10.69 -1.09 -5.54
N PHE A 218 -11.66 -1.46 -4.72
CA PHE A 218 -11.49 -1.48 -3.27
C PHE A 218 -11.16 -2.91 -2.86
N LEU A 219 -10.01 -3.08 -2.20
CA LEU A 219 -9.73 -4.39 -1.62
C LEU A 219 -10.41 -4.48 -0.27
N ASP A 220 -11.08 -5.59 -0.03
CA ASP A 220 -11.61 -5.95 1.28
C ASP A 220 -10.58 -6.70 2.12
N LYS A 221 -10.83 -6.86 3.41
CA LYS A 221 -10.05 -7.77 4.25
C LYS A 221 -10.25 -9.20 3.74
N ILE A 222 -9.20 -10.00 3.77
CA ILE A 222 -9.30 -11.43 3.49
C ILE A 222 -10.15 -12.06 4.60
N PRO A 223 -11.22 -12.81 4.28
CA PRO A 223 -12.11 -13.35 5.27
C PRO A 223 -11.47 -14.49 6.07
N GLU A 224 -12.02 -14.75 7.26
CA GLU A 224 -11.55 -15.83 8.14
C GLU A 224 -11.67 -17.20 7.47
N THR A 225 -12.68 -17.39 6.61
CA THR A 225 -12.88 -18.61 5.83
C THR A 225 -11.69 -18.99 4.92
N GLU A 226 -10.91 -18.01 4.50
CA GLU A 226 -9.68 -18.21 3.72
C GLU A 226 -8.45 -18.30 4.63
N TRP A 227 -8.41 -17.48 5.70
CA TRP A 227 -7.28 -17.49 6.62
C TRP A 227 -7.15 -18.77 7.42
N ILE A 228 -8.26 -19.32 7.96
CA ILE A 228 -8.22 -20.50 8.84
C ILE A 228 -7.59 -21.70 8.13
N PRO A 229 -8.06 -22.12 6.95
CA PRO A 229 -7.44 -23.24 6.22
C PRO A 229 -5.97 -22.99 5.90
N PHE A 230 -5.61 -21.77 5.48
CA PHE A 230 -4.25 -21.39 5.17
C PHE A 230 -3.32 -21.54 6.39
N ILE A 231 -3.72 -20.99 7.55
CA ILE A 231 -2.94 -21.11 8.78
C ILE A 231 -2.76 -22.58 9.16
N CYS A 232 -3.85 -23.37 9.19
CA CYS A 232 -3.80 -24.78 9.54
C CYS A 232 -2.90 -25.58 8.60
N GLU A 233 -2.96 -25.32 7.29
CA GLU A 233 -2.11 -25.96 6.29
C GLU A 233 -0.61 -25.62 6.52
N LYS A 234 -0.29 -24.35 6.75
CA LYS A 234 1.08 -23.90 6.99
C LYS A 234 1.69 -24.53 8.25
N PHE A 235 0.92 -24.68 9.32
CA PHE A 235 1.36 -25.40 10.52
C PHE A 235 1.59 -26.88 10.20
N LYS A 236 0.64 -27.53 9.55
CA LYS A 236 0.71 -28.97 9.17
C LYS A 236 1.93 -29.26 8.30
N ASN A 237 2.22 -28.42 7.30
CA ASN A 237 3.33 -28.61 6.38
C ASN A 237 4.71 -28.53 7.07
N THR A 238 4.77 -27.98 8.27
CA THR A 238 5.97 -27.89 9.10
C THR A 238 5.98 -28.88 10.27
N GLY A 239 5.05 -29.85 10.29
CA GLY A 239 4.95 -30.87 11.33
C GLY A 239 4.37 -30.39 12.65
N LYS A 240 3.67 -29.23 12.65
CA LYS A 240 2.98 -28.68 13.82
C LYS A 240 1.48 -28.71 13.61
N HIS A 241 0.72 -28.60 14.68
CA HIS A 241 -0.74 -28.62 14.64
C HIS A 241 -1.32 -27.41 15.37
N ILE A 242 -2.34 -26.80 14.74
CA ILE A 242 -3.18 -25.74 15.29
C ILE A 242 -4.65 -26.07 14.99
N GLU A 243 -5.51 -25.91 15.96
CA GLU A 243 -6.95 -26.07 15.79
C GLU A 243 -7.55 -24.87 15.04
N GLU A 244 -8.64 -25.08 14.29
CA GLU A 244 -9.38 -24.01 13.60
C GLU A 244 -9.82 -22.89 14.55
N LYS A 245 -10.23 -23.23 15.77
CA LYS A 245 -10.58 -22.25 16.82
C LYS A 245 -9.41 -21.34 17.18
N GLN A 246 -8.22 -21.89 17.23
CA GLN A 246 -6.99 -21.17 17.55
C GLN A 246 -6.56 -20.29 16.35
N ALA A 247 -6.67 -20.79 15.13
CA ALA A 247 -6.47 -20.02 13.92
C ALA A 247 -7.47 -18.87 13.82
N LEU A 248 -8.74 -19.09 14.15
CA LEU A 248 -9.77 -18.04 14.25
C LEU A 248 -9.38 -16.95 15.26
N LYS A 249 -8.87 -17.32 16.45
CA LYS A 249 -8.40 -16.35 17.46
C LYS A 249 -7.29 -15.45 16.89
N ILE A 250 -6.34 -16.01 16.13
CA ILE A 250 -5.30 -15.23 15.44
C ILE A 250 -5.93 -14.23 14.48
N CYS A 251 -6.88 -14.65 13.65
CA CYS A 251 -7.57 -13.79 12.68
C CYS A 251 -8.33 -12.65 13.38
N GLN A 252 -9.06 -12.95 14.42
CA GLN A 252 -9.88 -11.98 15.15
C GLN A 252 -9.03 -10.91 15.85
N VAL A 253 -7.97 -11.32 16.57
CA VAL A 253 -7.08 -10.38 17.26
C VAL A 253 -6.34 -9.47 16.26
N SER A 254 -5.99 -10.00 15.09
CA SER A 254 -5.37 -9.26 14.00
C SER A 254 -6.37 -8.49 13.12
N GLU A 255 -7.67 -8.56 13.43
CA GLU A 255 -8.78 -8.00 12.64
C GLU A 255 -8.68 -8.32 11.14
N ASN A 256 -8.19 -9.51 10.79
CA ASN A 256 -7.96 -9.99 9.40
C ASN A 256 -7.00 -9.11 8.57
N LEU A 257 -6.14 -8.32 9.20
CA LEU A 257 -5.10 -7.56 8.49
C LEU A 257 -3.95 -8.48 8.10
N SER A 258 -3.77 -8.69 6.81
CA SER A 258 -2.90 -9.73 6.25
C SER A 258 -1.50 -9.79 6.85
N SER A 259 -0.83 -8.65 6.99
CA SER A 259 0.51 -8.57 7.59
C SER A 259 0.51 -8.96 9.08
N LEU A 260 -0.57 -8.63 9.82
CA LEU A 260 -0.67 -8.91 11.25
C LEU A 260 -1.09 -10.36 11.51
N VAL A 261 -1.98 -10.90 10.69
CA VAL A 261 -2.35 -12.34 10.77
C VAL A 261 -1.10 -13.19 10.57
N GLN A 262 -0.30 -12.92 9.53
CA GLN A 262 0.92 -13.67 9.28
C GLN A 262 1.96 -13.49 10.39
N HIS A 263 2.12 -12.28 10.93
CA HIS A 263 3.07 -12.03 12.02
C HIS A 263 2.67 -12.76 13.31
N LEU A 264 1.40 -12.68 13.72
CA LEU A 264 0.92 -13.38 14.90
C LEU A 264 0.93 -14.91 14.72
N ALA A 265 0.57 -15.40 13.52
CA ALA A 265 0.68 -16.81 13.18
C ALA A 265 2.13 -17.32 13.25
N TRP A 266 3.09 -16.52 12.75
CA TRP A 266 4.51 -16.83 12.85
C TRP A 266 5.01 -16.93 14.29
N LEU A 267 4.68 -15.95 15.15
CA LEU A 267 5.06 -15.98 16.55
C LEU A 267 4.46 -17.18 17.27
N THR A 268 3.19 -17.49 17.00
CA THR A 268 2.51 -18.67 17.53
C THR A 268 3.21 -19.95 17.06
N TRP A 269 3.52 -20.04 15.78
CA TRP A 269 4.23 -21.17 15.20
C TRP A 269 5.62 -21.35 15.81
N TYR A 270 6.35 -20.26 16.01
CA TYR A 270 7.67 -20.29 16.64
C TYR A 270 7.64 -20.87 18.07
N LYS A 271 6.60 -20.54 18.83
CA LYS A 271 6.39 -21.03 20.20
C LYS A 271 5.86 -22.47 20.28
N ALA A 272 5.17 -22.95 19.25
CA ALA A 272 4.54 -24.28 19.23
C ALA A 272 5.57 -25.42 19.16
N SER A 273 5.30 -26.52 19.93
CA SER A 273 6.13 -27.73 19.88
C SER A 273 5.36 -28.94 20.41
N PRO A 274 4.84 -29.84 19.56
CA PRO A 274 4.35 -29.64 18.18
C PRO A 274 2.96 -29.00 18.13
N GLU A 275 2.21 -29.05 19.25
CA GLU A 275 0.82 -28.60 19.37
C GLU A 275 0.76 -27.13 19.81
N VAL A 276 -0.19 -26.38 19.25
CA VAL A 276 -0.50 -25.02 19.70
C VAL A 276 -1.44 -25.09 20.89
N THR A 277 -1.19 -24.27 21.91
CA THR A 277 -2.13 -24.03 23.00
C THR A 277 -2.64 -22.58 22.96
N ASP A 278 -3.81 -22.32 23.55
CA ASP A 278 -4.34 -20.97 23.68
C ASP A 278 -3.37 -20.03 24.43
N GLN A 279 -2.65 -20.58 25.43
CA GLN A 279 -1.62 -19.84 26.17
C GLN A 279 -0.46 -19.39 25.29
N MET A 280 -0.04 -20.21 24.30
CA MET A 280 1.03 -19.81 23.35
C MET A 280 0.58 -18.65 22.47
N ILE A 281 -0.69 -18.62 22.06
CA ILE A 281 -1.26 -17.49 21.30
C ILE A 281 -1.27 -16.23 22.17
N ASP A 282 -1.70 -16.33 23.41
CA ASP A 282 -1.72 -15.19 24.34
C ASP A 282 -0.30 -14.66 24.59
N GLN A 283 0.68 -15.53 24.78
CA GLN A 283 2.09 -15.16 24.89
C GLN A 283 2.62 -14.49 23.59
N ALA A 284 2.19 -14.94 22.42
CA ALA A 284 2.56 -14.32 21.15
C ALA A 284 1.94 -12.91 21.00
N ILE A 285 0.70 -12.73 21.46
CA ILE A 285 0.04 -11.42 21.53
C ILE A 285 0.80 -10.49 22.46
N ASP A 286 1.13 -10.96 23.67
CA ASP A 286 1.86 -10.18 24.67
C ASP A 286 3.23 -9.74 24.13
N GLU A 287 3.94 -10.65 23.47
CA GLU A 287 5.23 -10.34 22.83
C GLU A 287 5.09 -9.26 21.73
N LEU A 288 4.05 -9.33 20.88
CA LEU A 288 3.78 -8.28 19.89
C LEU A 288 3.48 -6.93 20.53
N LEU A 289 2.73 -6.91 21.61
CA LEU A 289 2.44 -5.68 22.35
C LEU A 289 3.70 -5.10 22.99
N ASP A 290 4.56 -5.94 23.57
CA ASP A 290 5.82 -5.53 24.19
C ASP A 290 6.83 -5.01 23.16
N GLN A 291 6.97 -5.66 22.00
CA GLN A 291 7.82 -5.20 20.89
C GLN A 291 7.44 -3.79 20.42
N ASN A 292 6.15 -3.46 20.43
CA ASN A 292 5.63 -2.18 19.97
C ASN A 292 5.39 -1.16 21.10
N ARG A 293 5.58 -1.54 22.38
CA ARG A 293 5.22 -0.71 23.53
C ARG A 293 5.80 0.70 23.48
N LEU A 294 7.09 0.83 23.20
CA LEU A 294 7.74 2.15 23.14
C LEU A 294 7.21 3.04 22.02
N PHE A 295 6.86 2.44 20.87
CA PHE A 295 6.23 3.19 19.77
C PHE A 295 4.84 3.67 20.16
N TYR A 296 4.02 2.80 20.75
CA TYR A 296 2.68 3.14 21.21
C TYR A 296 2.67 4.21 22.32
N GLN A 297 3.60 4.13 23.27
CA GLN A 297 3.77 5.15 24.30
C GLN A 297 4.12 6.51 23.68
N ARG A 298 5.12 6.55 22.80
CA ARG A 298 5.51 7.79 22.12
C ARG A 298 4.37 8.37 21.29
N ASP A 299 3.64 7.53 20.57
CA ASP A 299 2.51 7.98 19.78
C ASP A 299 1.43 8.62 20.67
N MET A 300 1.09 7.98 21.79
CA MET A 300 0.17 8.54 22.77
C MET A 300 0.68 9.85 23.39
N GLU A 301 1.98 9.99 23.66
CA GLU A 301 2.56 11.22 24.22
C GLU A 301 2.40 12.41 23.27
N THR A 302 2.46 12.19 21.95
CA THR A 302 2.28 13.23 20.92
C THR A 302 0.83 13.69 20.73
N MET A 303 -0.13 13.05 21.38
CA MET A 303 -1.55 13.30 21.23
C MET A 303 -2.07 14.29 22.28
N THR A 304 -3.05 15.09 21.88
CA THR A 304 -3.81 15.91 22.84
C THR A 304 -4.67 15.04 23.74
N ILE A 305 -5.08 15.57 24.88
CA ILE A 305 -5.96 14.84 25.81
C ILE A 305 -7.27 14.37 25.11
N TYR A 306 -7.84 15.21 24.25
CA TYR A 306 -9.05 14.89 23.52
C TYR A 306 -8.84 13.77 22.49
N GLN A 307 -7.68 13.74 21.80
CA GLN A 307 -7.33 12.64 20.90
C GLN A 307 -7.17 11.33 21.67
N LYS A 308 -6.51 11.35 22.84
CA LYS A 308 -6.38 10.19 23.71
C LYS A 308 -7.75 9.66 24.15
N ASN A 309 -8.60 10.54 24.66
CA ASN A 309 -9.95 10.19 25.10
C ASN A 309 -10.79 9.60 23.96
N PHE A 310 -10.68 10.16 22.76
CA PHE A 310 -11.35 9.64 21.57
C PHE A 310 -10.88 8.21 21.22
N LEU A 311 -9.55 7.98 21.23
CA LEU A 311 -9.00 6.64 20.97
C LEU A 311 -9.40 5.65 22.06
N ILE A 312 -9.48 6.07 23.33
CA ILE A 312 -9.98 5.24 24.43
C ILE A 312 -11.45 4.85 24.18
N ALA A 313 -12.32 5.78 23.78
CA ALA A 313 -13.70 5.49 23.45
C ALA A 313 -13.80 4.43 22.33
N VAL A 314 -13.04 4.61 21.25
CA VAL A 314 -13.01 3.65 20.14
C VAL A 314 -12.42 2.30 20.57
N ALA A 315 -11.38 2.28 21.40
CA ALA A 315 -10.79 1.05 21.95
C ALA A 315 -11.78 0.27 22.82
N ASN A 316 -12.65 0.98 23.55
CA ASN A 316 -13.75 0.39 24.35
C ASN A 316 -14.96 -0.06 23.53
N GLY A 317 -14.89 0.08 22.18
CA GLY A 317 -15.92 -0.42 21.27
C GLY A 317 -16.95 0.63 20.82
N ILE A 318 -16.78 1.91 21.18
CA ILE A 318 -17.64 3.00 20.68
C ILE A 318 -17.15 3.39 19.26
N ASN A 319 -17.54 2.60 18.27
CA ASN A 319 -17.08 2.78 16.89
C ASN A 319 -17.95 3.75 16.07
N THR A 320 -19.18 4.01 16.52
CA THR A 320 -20.16 4.89 15.87
C THR A 320 -20.79 5.84 16.87
N GLY A 321 -21.40 6.91 16.38
CA GLY A 321 -22.12 7.84 17.24
C GLY A 321 -21.24 8.57 18.25
N LEU A 322 -19.96 8.77 17.98
CA LEU A 322 -18.98 9.44 18.86
C LEU A 322 -19.33 10.90 19.19
N SER A 323 -20.28 11.50 18.47
CA SER A 323 -20.81 12.84 18.75
C SER A 323 -22.09 12.84 19.60
N ARG A 324 -22.57 11.68 20.09
CA ARG A 324 -23.73 11.59 20.98
C ARG A 324 -23.39 12.19 22.34
N ARG A 325 -24.37 12.85 22.96
CA ARG A 325 -24.19 13.59 24.20
C ARG A 325 -23.63 12.72 25.34
N GLU A 326 -24.08 11.47 25.43
CA GLU A 326 -23.62 10.51 26.45
C GLU A 326 -22.12 10.23 26.27
N VAL A 327 -21.66 9.96 25.04
CA VAL A 327 -20.27 9.67 24.70
C VAL A 327 -19.38 10.92 24.89
N LEU A 328 -19.88 12.10 24.48
CA LEU A 328 -19.15 13.37 24.70
C LEU A 328 -18.88 13.61 26.20
N ASN A 329 -19.86 13.36 27.05
CA ASN A 329 -19.72 13.55 28.50
C ASN A 329 -18.84 12.48 29.14
N GLU A 330 -19.05 11.19 28.79
CA GLU A 330 -18.33 10.06 29.36
C GLU A 330 -16.82 10.13 29.04
N TYR A 331 -16.48 10.44 27.77
CA TYR A 331 -15.09 10.49 27.31
C TYR A 331 -14.53 11.92 27.25
N ARG A 332 -15.24 12.93 27.77
CA ARG A 332 -14.81 14.34 27.83
C ARG A 332 -14.33 14.87 26.47
N LEU A 333 -15.15 14.67 25.44
CA LEU A 333 -14.83 15.06 24.06
C LEU A 333 -15.30 16.47 23.68
N GLU A 334 -15.84 17.21 24.66
CA GLU A 334 -16.41 18.57 24.55
C GLU A 334 -17.67 18.63 23.67
N ASN A 335 -17.51 18.65 22.34
CA ASN A 335 -18.61 18.84 21.40
C ASN A 335 -18.37 18.13 20.06
N SER A 336 -19.41 18.10 19.22
CA SER A 336 -19.34 17.45 17.91
C SER A 336 -18.32 18.06 16.96
N ALA A 337 -18.07 19.38 17.01
CA ALA A 337 -17.08 20.04 16.17
C ALA A 337 -15.65 19.59 16.54
N ASN A 338 -15.38 19.43 17.83
CA ASN A 338 -14.12 18.89 18.32
C ASN A 338 -13.93 17.43 17.87
N VAL A 339 -14.95 16.59 17.94
CA VAL A 339 -14.91 15.21 17.43
C VAL A 339 -14.52 15.17 15.94
N GLN A 340 -15.07 16.07 15.11
CA GLN A 340 -14.71 16.13 13.69
C GLN A 340 -13.24 16.57 13.48
N SER A 341 -12.79 17.52 14.30
CA SER A 341 -11.38 17.96 14.28
C SER A 341 -10.42 16.83 14.67
N ILE A 342 -10.76 16.09 15.73
CA ILE A 342 -10.01 14.93 16.20
C ILE A 342 -9.95 13.84 15.11
N LYS A 343 -11.10 13.48 14.51
CA LYS A 343 -11.16 12.51 13.41
C LYS A 343 -10.19 12.91 12.28
N LYS A 344 -10.26 14.16 11.80
CA LYS A 344 -9.37 14.65 10.74
C LYS A 344 -7.89 14.53 11.11
N ALA A 345 -7.53 14.93 12.34
CA ALA A 345 -6.16 14.87 12.80
C ALA A 345 -5.63 13.43 12.93
N LEU A 346 -6.44 12.50 13.45
CA LEU A 346 -6.06 11.10 13.61
C LEU A 346 -6.01 10.35 12.27
N ILE A 347 -6.88 10.67 11.31
CA ILE A 347 -6.81 10.15 9.94
C ILE A 347 -5.52 10.64 9.25
N ALA A 348 -5.21 11.93 9.36
CA ALA A 348 -4.00 12.50 8.77
C ALA A 348 -2.70 11.87 9.31
N LYS A 349 -2.73 11.45 10.58
CA LYS A 349 -1.63 10.73 11.25
C LYS A 349 -1.67 9.22 11.06
N ASP A 350 -2.63 8.69 10.29
CA ASP A 350 -2.80 7.26 9.98
C ASP A 350 -3.09 6.36 11.21
N PHE A 351 -3.71 6.89 12.28
CA PHE A 351 -4.12 6.10 13.45
C PHE A 351 -5.46 5.41 13.27
N ILE A 352 -6.37 6.06 12.55
CA ILE A 352 -7.73 5.55 12.33
C ILE A 352 -8.14 5.66 10.86
N ASP A 353 -9.07 4.80 10.44
CA ASP A 353 -9.86 4.94 9.22
C ASP A 353 -11.33 5.20 9.59
N VAL A 354 -12.05 5.88 8.70
CA VAL A 354 -13.46 6.20 8.86
C VAL A 354 -14.20 5.76 7.60
N ASP A 355 -15.21 4.92 7.80
CA ASP A 355 -16.12 4.47 6.76
C ASP A 355 -17.56 4.81 7.16
N GLY A 356 -18.15 5.79 6.47
CA GLY A 356 -19.41 6.39 6.92
C GLY A 356 -19.27 7.02 8.29
N ASP A 357 -20.01 6.52 9.28
CA ASP A 357 -19.91 6.93 10.70
C ASP A 357 -19.01 6.01 11.53
N THR A 358 -18.58 4.89 10.95
CA THR A 358 -17.78 3.87 11.66
C THR A 358 -16.30 4.25 11.68
N VAL A 359 -15.75 4.29 12.89
CA VAL A 359 -14.32 4.52 13.14
C VAL A 359 -13.63 3.21 13.50
N SER A 360 -12.49 2.95 12.86
CA SER A 360 -11.66 1.78 13.16
C SER A 360 -10.20 2.18 13.35
N PHE A 361 -9.46 1.43 14.16
CA PHE A 361 -8.01 1.57 14.24
C PHE A 361 -7.32 1.01 13.00
N ASN A 362 -6.29 1.68 12.51
CA ASN A 362 -5.42 1.13 11.47
C ASN A 362 -4.47 0.06 12.00
N ASP A 363 -4.24 0.03 13.32
CA ASP A 363 -3.47 -1.00 14.00
C ASP A 363 -4.29 -1.63 15.15
N PRO A 364 -4.79 -2.86 15.00
CA PRO A 364 -5.54 -3.57 16.04
C PRO A 364 -4.72 -3.83 17.31
N PHE A 365 -3.40 -3.99 17.18
CA PHE A 365 -2.53 -4.17 18.35
C PHE A 365 -2.36 -2.87 19.14
N PHE A 366 -2.34 -1.71 18.48
CA PHE A 366 -2.39 -0.42 19.18
C PHE A 366 -3.74 -0.25 19.95
N LYS A 367 -4.85 -0.59 19.31
CA LYS A 367 -6.17 -0.64 19.98
C LYS A 367 -6.14 -1.54 21.20
N LEU A 368 -5.61 -2.77 21.07
CA LEU A 368 -5.52 -3.73 22.16
C LEU A 368 -4.61 -3.24 23.29
N TRP A 369 -3.48 -2.59 22.93
CA TRP A 369 -2.55 -1.99 23.89
C TRP A 369 -3.22 -0.86 24.69
N ILE A 370 -3.95 0.05 24.04
CA ILE A 370 -4.74 1.10 24.73
C ILE A 370 -5.72 0.47 25.70
N ARG A 371 -6.47 -0.53 25.26
CA ARG A 371 -7.47 -1.20 26.09
C ARG A 371 -6.87 -1.86 27.33
N ARG A 372 -5.68 -2.46 27.22
CA ARG A 372 -5.01 -3.15 28.33
C ARG A 372 -4.30 -2.20 29.31
N ASN A 373 -3.75 -1.09 28.82
CA ASN A 373 -2.86 -0.25 29.61
C ASN A 373 -3.46 1.11 30.01
N ILE A 374 -4.48 1.59 29.31
CA ILE A 374 -4.99 2.96 29.50
C ILE A 374 -6.49 2.98 29.76
N ALA A 375 -7.27 2.14 29.11
CA ALA A 375 -8.74 2.17 29.15
C ALA A 375 -9.34 1.60 30.46
N GLN A 376 -8.53 1.25 31.44
CA GLN A 376 -8.97 0.83 32.78
C GLN A 376 -9.13 2.01 33.75
N LEU A 377 -8.98 3.23 33.24
CA LEU A 377 -9.26 4.48 33.94
C LEU A 377 -10.69 4.93 33.63
#